data_28c6a95d8fea90ff14bfb197266a9c69
#
_entry.id   28c6a95d8fea90ff14bfb197266a9c69
#
_cell.length_a   1.000
_cell.length_b   1.000
_cell.length_c   1.000
_cell.angle_alpha   90.00
_cell.angle_beta   90.00
_cell.angle_gamma   90.00
#
_symmetry.space_group_name_H-M   'P 1'
#
loop_
_entity.id
_entity.type
_entity.pdbx_description
1 polymer ?
#
loop_
_entity_poly.entity_id
_entity_poly.type
_entity_poly.pdbx_seq_one_letter_code
_entity_poly.pdbx_strand_id
1 'polypeptide(L)'
;MIKIENFYKKYDSKSDYVVQNVNLQIEPKKITCLLGPNGSGKSTIMNCICGFIYGTKGSICVSDSNNNLINVEENQSSVMKNIGYVPEISKLPPELKVLEFLTYAAENHNLSKEETLQSIKYLVSKLDLESLLTKKIKTLSKGQQQRVSFAQGLIHNPANLILDEPNSGLDPLQIKQLRTFIKELSQTKAILMSTHILSEAVNLTSEIYIIKKGKIVKAKDLQNLENEYLEIMENEN
;
A
#
# COMPACT_ATOMS: atom_id res chain seq x y z
N MET A 1 -0.81 -11.13 6.81
CA MET A 1 0.66 -11.08 7.04
C MET A 1 1.38 -11.04 5.70
N ILE A 2 2.47 -10.29 5.60
CA ILE A 2 3.38 -10.33 4.44
C ILE A 2 4.77 -10.65 4.95
N LYS A 3 5.48 -11.57 4.31
CA LYS A 3 6.83 -12.00 4.69
C LYS A 3 7.76 -11.90 3.49
N ILE A 4 8.88 -11.22 3.68
CA ILE A 4 9.94 -11.02 2.67
C ILE A 4 11.22 -11.59 3.24
N GLU A 5 11.90 -12.48 2.51
CA GLU A 5 13.11 -13.16 2.97
C GLU A 5 14.22 -13.10 1.93
N ASN A 6 15.38 -12.58 2.35
CA ASN A 6 16.61 -12.47 1.56
C ASN A 6 16.36 -11.92 0.15
N PHE A 7 15.51 -10.89 0.06
CA PHE A 7 14.95 -10.42 -1.19
C PHE A 7 15.84 -9.39 -1.88
N TYR A 8 16.04 -9.60 -3.18
CA TYR A 8 16.83 -8.73 -4.05
C TYR A 8 16.05 -8.44 -5.34
N LYS A 9 16.16 -7.21 -5.85
CA LYS A 9 15.60 -6.82 -7.14
C LYS A 9 16.57 -5.95 -7.92
N LYS A 10 16.78 -6.32 -9.18
CA LYS A 10 17.34 -5.47 -10.23
C LYS A 10 16.47 -5.53 -11.48
N TYR A 11 16.51 -4.51 -12.29
CA TYR A 11 15.68 -4.43 -13.50
C TYR A 11 16.39 -4.99 -14.74
N ASP A 12 17.72 -4.94 -14.75
CA ASP A 12 18.57 -5.44 -15.83
C ASP A 12 19.68 -6.30 -15.23
N SER A 13 20.17 -7.29 -15.99
CA SER A 13 21.29 -8.15 -15.59
C SER A 13 22.57 -7.37 -15.30
N LYS A 14 22.78 -6.23 -15.95
CA LYS A 14 23.95 -5.36 -15.83
C LYS A 14 23.77 -4.20 -14.84
N SER A 15 22.54 -3.95 -14.35
CA SER A 15 22.27 -2.88 -13.40
C SER A 15 22.57 -3.30 -11.96
N ASP A 16 22.77 -2.31 -11.11
CA ASP A 16 22.86 -2.51 -9.66
C ASP A 16 21.50 -2.96 -9.08
N TYR A 17 21.56 -3.57 -7.91
CA TYR A 17 20.35 -3.93 -7.19
C TYR A 17 19.64 -2.69 -6.66
N VAL A 18 18.39 -2.51 -7.07
CA VAL A 18 17.49 -1.46 -6.53
C VAL A 18 16.96 -1.84 -5.15
N VAL A 19 16.86 -3.15 -4.87
CA VAL A 19 16.51 -3.71 -3.56
C VAL A 19 17.55 -4.76 -3.21
N GLN A 20 18.08 -4.70 -1.98
CA GLN A 20 19.23 -5.49 -1.57
C GLN A 20 19.00 -6.15 -0.21
N ASN A 21 18.95 -7.49 -0.19
CA ASN A 21 18.84 -8.30 1.03
C ASN A 21 17.75 -7.84 2.01
N VAL A 22 16.57 -7.53 1.47
CA VAL A 22 15.45 -7.09 2.29
C VAL A 22 14.84 -8.28 3.02
N ASN A 23 14.76 -8.16 4.35
CA ASN A 23 14.04 -9.05 5.25
C ASN A 23 13.02 -8.23 6.01
N LEU A 24 11.72 -8.48 5.79
CA LEU A 24 10.64 -7.69 6.33
C LEU A 24 9.44 -8.58 6.62
N GLN A 25 8.82 -8.39 7.78
CA GLN A 25 7.58 -9.06 8.13
C GLN A 25 6.54 -8.03 8.56
N ILE A 26 5.39 -8.04 7.90
CA ILE A 26 4.25 -7.15 8.19
C ILE A 26 3.17 -8.00 8.83
N GLU A 27 2.98 -7.78 10.12
CA GLU A 27 2.05 -8.54 10.95
C GLU A 27 0.60 -8.08 10.75
N PRO A 28 -0.38 -8.99 10.89
CA PRO A 28 -1.78 -8.61 10.98
C PRO A 28 -2.02 -7.63 12.14
N LYS A 29 -2.99 -6.76 11.99
CA LYS A 29 -3.38 -5.75 12.99
C LYS A 29 -2.28 -4.75 13.32
N LYS A 30 -1.34 -4.54 12.40
CA LYS A 30 -0.29 -3.53 12.51
C LYS A 30 -0.20 -2.68 11.25
N ILE A 31 0.31 -1.47 11.45
CA ILE A 31 0.73 -0.60 10.35
C ILE A 31 2.25 -0.53 10.37
N THR A 32 2.88 -1.02 9.32
CA THR A 32 4.33 -0.94 9.10
C THR A 32 4.61 0.13 8.06
N CYS A 33 5.62 0.97 8.30
CA CYS A 33 6.02 2.04 7.39
C CYS A 33 7.38 1.75 6.75
N LEU A 34 7.48 1.98 5.45
CA LEU A 34 8.74 2.17 4.73
C LEU A 34 9.00 3.68 4.59
N LEU A 35 9.92 4.22 5.39
CA LEU A 35 10.32 5.62 5.40
C LEU A 35 11.61 5.80 4.60
N GLY A 36 11.63 6.70 3.63
CA GLY A 36 12.86 7.01 2.89
C GLY A 36 12.65 7.94 1.71
N PRO A 37 13.72 8.47 1.14
CA PRO A 37 13.65 9.42 0.02
C PRO A 37 13.09 8.79 -1.25
N ASN A 38 12.74 9.63 -2.21
CA ASN A 38 12.34 9.17 -3.54
C ASN A 38 13.50 8.43 -4.21
N GLY A 39 13.18 7.35 -4.94
CA GLY A 39 14.20 6.50 -5.57
C GLY A 39 14.90 5.51 -4.63
N SER A 40 14.58 5.45 -3.34
CA SER A 40 15.20 4.52 -2.40
C SER A 40 14.82 3.05 -2.57
N GLY A 41 13.76 2.74 -3.35
CA GLY A 41 13.28 1.39 -3.61
C GLY A 41 11.92 1.05 -2.99
N LYS A 42 11.23 1.98 -2.30
CA LYS A 42 9.91 1.76 -1.66
C LYS A 42 8.88 1.16 -2.63
N SER A 43 8.56 1.87 -3.70
CA SER A 43 7.56 1.43 -4.70
C SER A 43 8.01 0.14 -5.41
N THR A 44 9.32 -0.10 -5.56
CA THR A 44 9.81 -1.36 -6.11
C THR A 44 9.47 -2.55 -5.19
N ILE A 45 9.69 -2.42 -3.87
CA ILE A 45 9.31 -3.45 -2.90
C ILE A 45 7.81 -3.68 -2.95
N MET A 46 7.00 -2.61 -2.92
CA MET A 46 5.54 -2.70 -2.96
C MET A 46 5.02 -3.35 -4.24
N ASN A 47 5.58 -3.00 -5.39
CA ASN A 47 5.22 -3.62 -6.67
C ASN A 47 5.57 -5.12 -6.71
N CYS A 48 6.68 -5.53 -6.07
CA CYS A 48 7.03 -6.94 -5.93
C CYS A 48 6.04 -7.68 -5.00
N ILE A 49 5.62 -7.07 -3.89
CA ILE A 49 4.62 -7.65 -2.98
C ILE A 49 3.28 -7.85 -3.72
N CYS A 50 2.88 -6.89 -4.55
CA CYS A 50 1.66 -6.97 -5.34
C CYS A 50 1.75 -7.94 -6.55
N GLY A 51 2.93 -8.50 -6.84
CA GLY A 51 3.15 -9.39 -7.98
C GLY A 51 3.13 -8.67 -9.34
N PHE A 52 3.27 -7.34 -9.37
CA PHE A 52 3.36 -6.58 -10.64
C PHE A 52 4.72 -6.75 -11.30
N ILE A 53 5.76 -6.98 -10.51
CA ILE A 53 7.11 -7.31 -10.94
C ILE A 53 7.67 -8.40 -10.03
N TYR A 54 8.56 -9.25 -10.56
CA TYR A 54 9.15 -10.35 -9.79
C TYR A 54 10.53 -9.99 -9.23
N GLY A 55 10.91 -10.67 -8.16
CA GLY A 55 12.22 -10.57 -7.56
C GLY A 55 13.34 -11.07 -8.47
N THR A 56 14.59 -10.80 -8.08
CA THR A 56 15.76 -11.42 -8.71
C THR A 56 16.25 -12.58 -7.87
N LYS A 57 16.13 -12.48 -6.53
CA LYS A 57 16.46 -13.52 -5.56
C LYS A 57 15.60 -13.35 -4.31
N GLY A 58 15.52 -14.40 -3.50
CA GLY A 58 14.72 -14.41 -2.28
C GLY A 58 13.27 -14.76 -2.55
N SER A 59 12.39 -14.52 -1.57
CA SER A 59 10.96 -14.82 -1.69
C SER A 59 10.09 -13.78 -1.02
N ILE A 60 8.87 -13.64 -1.53
CA ILE A 60 7.79 -12.86 -0.92
C ILE A 60 6.59 -13.77 -0.78
N CYS A 61 6.04 -13.86 0.44
CA CYS A 61 4.82 -14.58 0.73
C CYS A 61 3.78 -13.64 1.33
N VAL A 62 2.52 -13.85 0.96
CA VAL A 62 1.37 -13.09 1.46
C VAL A 62 0.37 -14.06 2.06
N SER A 63 -0.19 -13.75 3.24
CA SER A 63 -1.21 -14.60 3.82
C SER A 63 -2.58 -14.39 3.17
N ASP A 64 -3.32 -15.47 3.02
CA ASP A 64 -4.76 -15.41 2.77
C ASP A 64 -5.55 -15.09 4.05
N SER A 65 -6.89 -15.10 3.94
CA SER A 65 -7.81 -14.89 5.08
C SER A 65 -7.70 -15.96 6.18
N ASN A 66 -7.16 -17.15 5.85
CA ASN A 66 -6.99 -18.28 6.76
C ASN A 66 -5.55 -18.35 7.33
N ASN A 67 -4.73 -17.30 7.07
CA ASN A 67 -3.31 -17.22 7.42
C ASN A 67 -2.39 -18.23 6.71
N ASN A 68 -2.82 -18.87 5.62
CA ASN A 68 -1.93 -19.67 4.79
C ASN A 68 -1.03 -18.73 3.98
N LEU A 69 0.26 -19.03 3.93
CA LEU A 69 1.23 -18.25 3.15
C LEU A 69 1.21 -18.68 1.67
N ILE A 70 1.07 -17.71 0.80
CA ILE A 70 1.04 -17.86 -0.66
C ILE A 70 2.28 -17.16 -1.20
N ASN A 71 3.13 -17.89 -1.92
CA ASN A 71 4.26 -17.29 -2.62
C ASN A 71 3.75 -16.44 -3.80
N VAL A 72 4.25 -15.20 -3.86
CA VAL A 72 3.81 -14.20 -4.86
C VAL A 72 4.13 -14.65 -6.29
N GLU A 73 5.27 -15.32 -6.50
CA GLU A 73 5.70 -15.75 -7.84
C GLU A 73 4.98 -17.01 -8.32
N GLU A 74 4.49 -17.84 -7.39
CA GLU A 74 3.84 -19.12 -7.73
C GLU A 74 2.34 -18.99 -7.98
N ASN A 75 1.65 -18.05 -7.31
CA ASN A 75 0.19 -17.94 -7.40
C ASN A 75 -0.29 -16.48 -7.36
N GLN A 76 0.00 -15.73 -8.43
CA GLN A 76 -0.38 -14.33 -8.56
C GLN A 76 -1.89 -14.10 -8.41
N SER A 77 -2.73 -14.97 -8.95
CA SER A 77 -4.19 -14.84 -8.84
C SER A 77 -4.68 -14.88 -7.40
N SER A 78 -4.14 -15.79 -6.58
CA SER A 78 -4.46 -15.84 -5.15
C SER A 78 -3.91 -14.64 -4.39
N VAL A 79 -2.73 -14.16 -4.75
CA VAL A 79 -2.13 -12.95 -4.14
C VAL A 79 -3.01 -11.74 -4.38
N MET A 80 -3.47 -11.52 -5.62
CA MET A 80 -4.34 -10.38 -5.98
C MET A 80 -5.68 -10.37 -5.23
N LYS A 81 -6.20 -11.54 -4.83
CA LYS A 81 -7.41 -11.64 -4.00
C LYS A 81 -7.19 -11.21 -2.54
N ASN A 82 -5.95 -11.27 -2.07
CA ASN A 82 -5.59 -11.03 -0.68
C ASN A 82 -4.85 -9.71 -0.44
N ILE A 83 -4.54 -8.96 -1.50
CA ILE A 83 -3.88 -7.66 -1.44
C ILE A 83 -4.79 -6.58 -2.02
N GLY A 84 -4.97 -5.49 -1.26
CA GLY A 84 -5.42 -4.21 -1.77
C GLY A 84 -4.23 -3.30 -2.01
N TYR A 85 -4.19 -2.62 -3.15
CA TYR A 85 -3.12 -1.69 -3.48
C TYR A 85 -3.66 -0.31 -3.81
N VAL A 86 -3.10 0.70 -3.16
CA VAL A 86 -3.37 2.12 -3.42
C VAL A 86 -2.06 2.77 -3.86
N PRO A 87 -1.90 3.09 -5.15
CA PRO A 87 -0.70 3.73 -5.66
C PRO A 87 -0.63 5.22 -5.28
N GLU A 88 0.57 5.80 -5.28
CA GLU A 88 0.79 7.24 -5.13
C GLU A 88 0.03 8.05 -6.19
N ILE A 89 0.14 7.62 -7.46
CA ILE A 89 -0.56 8.24 -8.58
C ILE A 89 -1.64 7.27 -9.08
N SER A 90 -2.89 7.63 -8.82
CA SER A 90 -4.05 6.84 -9.21
C SER A 90 -4.31 6.96 -10.71
N LYS A 91 -4.00 5.92 -11.47
CA LYS A 91 -4.32 5.83 -12.91
C LYS A 91 -5.72 5.25 -13.09
N LEU A 92 -6.74 6.01 -12.74
CA LEU A 92 -8.13 5.60 -12.85
C LEU A 92 -8.67 5.85 -14.27
N PRO A 93 -9.62 5.03 -14.77
CA PRO A 93 -10.20 5.21 -16.11
C PRO A 93 -11.02 6.51 -16.18
N PRO A 94 -10.58 7.51 -16.97
CA PRO A 94 -11.10 8.88 -16.88
C PRO A 94 -12.55 9.02 -17.36
N GLU A 95 -13.01 8.15 -18.25
CA GLU A 95 -14.34 8.26 -18.87
C GLU A 95 -15.44 7.56 -18.08
N LEU A 96 -15.10 6.65 -17.17
CA LEU A 96 -16.08 5.97 -16.33
C LEU A 96 -16.58 6.89 -15.21
N LYS A 97 -17.85 6.70 -14.81
CA LYS A 97 -18.35 7.24 -13.55
C LYS A 97 -17.78 6.44 -12.37
N VAL A 98 -17.70 7.08 -11.21
CA VAL A 98 -17.17 6.45 -9.99
C VAL A 98 -17.91 5.14 -9.67
N LEU A 99 -19.25 5.14 -9.72
CA LEU A 99 -20.04 3.94 -9.44
C LEU A 99 -19.75 2.82 -10.46
N GLU A 100 -19.69 3.16 -11.74
CA GLU A 100 -19.38 2.19 -12.82
C GLU A 100 -18.00 1.57 -12.59
N PHE A 101 -17.01 2.39 -12.24
CA PHE A 101 -15.65 1.92 -11.97
C PHE A 101 -15.57 1.01 -10.74
N LEU A 102 -16.22 1.38 -9.62
CA LEU A 102 -16.22 0.55 -8.41
C LEU A 102 -16.97 -0.78 -8.63
N THR A 103 -18.06 -0.76 -9.40
CA THR A 103 -18.78 -2.01 -9.79
C THR A 103 -17.86 -2.90 -10.63
N TYR A 104 -17.21 -2.34 -11.64
CA TYR A 104 -16.25 -3.08 -12.47
C TYR A 104 -15.09 -3.65 -11.65
N ALA A 105 -14.56 -2.89 -10.70
CA ALA A 105 -13.51 -3.37 -9.81
C ALA A 105 -13.97 -4.55 -8.94
N ALA A 106 -15.19 -4.51 -8.43
CA ALA A 106 -15.79 -5.60 -7.65
C ALA A 106 -15.99 -6.87 -8.49
N GLU A 107 -16.50 -6.72 -9.71
CA GLU A 107 -16.68 -7.83 -10.66
C GLU A 107 -15.35 -8.52 -11.01
N ASN A 108 -14.27 -7.75 -11.18
CA ASN A 108 -12.94 -8.32 -11.43
C ASN A 108 -12.40 -9.15 -10.26
N HIS A 109 -12.88 -8.89 -9.04
CA HIS A 109 -12.59 -9.72 -7.87
C HIS A 109 -13.60 -10.83 -7.64
N ASN A 110 -14.54 -11.06 -8.59
CA ASN A 110 -15.61 -12.07 -8.55
C ASN A 110 -16.58 -11.90 -7.36
N LEU A 111 -16.84 -10.66 -6.92
CA LEU A 111 -17.86 -10.40 -5.92
C LEU A 111 -19.24 -10.61 -6.53
N SER A 112 -20.13 -11.22 -5.76
CA SER A 112 -21.56 -11.29 -6.10
C SER A 112 -22.19 -9.89 -6.13
N LYS A 113 -23.36 -9.74 -6.72
CA LYS A 113 -24.08 -8.46 -6.75
C LYS A 113 -24.37 -7.92 -5.34
N GLU A 114 -24.69 -8.82 -4.41
CA GLU A 114 -24.98 -8.46 -3.02
C GLU A 114 -23.72 -7.97 -2.30
N GLU A 115 -22.60 -8.71 -2.40
CA GLU A 115 -21.30 -8.30 -1.83
C GLU A 115 -20.83 -6.99 -2.44
N THR A 116 -20.97 -6.81 -3.75
CA THR A 116 -20.64 -5.55 -4.44
C THR A 116 -21.40 -4.37 -3.86
N LEU A 117 -22.72 -4.50 -3.69
CA LEU A 117 -23.57 -3.45 -3.14
C LEU A 117 -23.17 -3.12 -1.70
N GLN A 118 -22.94 -4.12 -0.86
CA GLN A 118 -22.51 -3.95 0.53
C GLN A 118 -21.15 -3.24 0.63
N SER A 119 -20.17 -3.70 -0.17
CA SER A 119 -18.83 -3.09 -0.21
C SER A 119 -18.87 -1.64 -0.69
N ILE A 120 -19.57 -1.37 -1.79
CA ILE A 120 -19.72 0.00 -2.30
C ILE A 120 -20.38 0.90 -1.24
N LYS A 121 -21.49 0.47 -0.64
CA LYS A 121 -22.19 1.25 0.40
C LYS A 121 -21.28 1.58 1.59
N TYR A 122 -20.52 0.60 2.07
CA TYR A 122 -19.56 0.81 3.16
C TYR A 122 -18.47 1.81 2.79
N LEU A 123 -17.81 1.60 1.64
CA LEU A 123 -16.69 2.44 1.21
C LEU A 123 -17.11 3.86 0.84
N VAL A 124 -18.30 4.02 0.24
CA VAL A 124 -18.89 5.32 -0.07
C VAL A 124 -19.09 6.15 1.19
N SER A 125 -19.64 5.54 2.24
CA SER A 125 -19.82 6.19 3.55
C SER A 125 -18.50 6.52 4.22
N LYS A 126 -17.50 5.62 4.19
CA LYS A 126 -16.20 5.81 4.87
C LYS A 126 -15.29 6.82 4.18
N LEU A 127 -15.40 6.93 2.87
CA LEU A 127 -14.52 7.76 2.03
C LEU A 127 -15.23 9.01 1.48
N ASP A 128 -16.45 9.30 1.95
CA ASP A 128 -17.27 10.46 1.54
C ASP A 128 -17.36 10.56 0.00
N LEU A 129 -17.85 9.49 -0.65
CA LEU A 129 -17.96 9.41 -2.11
C LEU A 129 -19.38 9.61 -2.64
N GLU A 130 -20.40 9.78 -1.79
CA GLU A 130 -21.81 9.86 -2.17
C GLU A 130 -22.05 10.85 -3.32
N SER A 131 -21.56 12.09 -3.16
CA SER A 131 -21.73 13.15 -4.16
C SER A 131 -20.91 12.95 -5.44
N LEU A 132 -20.03 11.93 -5.48
CA LEU A 132 -19.13 11.65 -6.57
C LEU A 132 -19.57 10.47 -7.45
N LEU A 133 -20.49 9.63 -6.98
CA LEU A 133 -20.87 8.37 -7.63
C LEU A 133 -21.28 8.52 -9.10
N THR A 134 -21.97 9.58 -9.42
CA THR A 134 -22.47 9.85 -10.78
C THR A 134 -21.51 10.67 -11.64
N LYS A 135 -20.41 11.18 -11.05
CA LYS A 135 -19.41 12.00 -11.75
C LYS A 135 -18.42 11.14 -12.52
N LYS A 136 -17.98 11.64 -13.68
CA LYS A 136 -16.86 11.03 -14.41
C LYS A 136 -15.54 11.25 -13.66
N ILE A 137 -14.69 10.25 -13.60
CA ILE A 137 -13.42 10.28 -12.88
C ILE A 137 -12.52 11.44 -13.32
N LYS A 138 -12.49 11.78 -14.61
CA LYS A 138 -11.71 12.92 -15.13
C LYS A 138 -12.12 14.28 -14.56
N THR A 139 -13.33 14.41 -14.00
CA THR A 139 -13.83 15.67 -13.43
C THR A 139 -13.51 15.82 -11.95
N LEU A 140 -12.89 14.81 -11.34
CA LEU A 140 -12.56 14.78 -9.93
C LEU A 140 -11.23 15.49 -9.64
N SER A 141 -11.14 16.16 -8.49
CA SER A 141 -9.86 16.65 -7.96
C SER A 141 -8.92 15.49 -7.63
N LYS A 142 -7.61 15.76 -7.50
CA LYS A 142 -6.62 14.74 -7.10
C LYS A 142 -7.01 14.03 -5.80
N GLY A 143 -7.43 14.77 -4.76
CA GLY A 143 -7.87 14.19 -3.49
C GLY A 143 -9.14 13.34 -3.64
N GLN A 144 -10.08 13.73 -4.52
CA GLN A 144 -11.25 12.90 -4.82
C GLN A 144 -10.86 11.63 -5.56
N GLN A 145 -9.94 11.70 -6.53
CA GLN A 145 -9.41 10.53 -7.23
C GLN A 145 -8.68 9.59 -6.26
N GLN A 146 -7.92 10.13 -5.31
CA GLN A 146 -7.24 9.33 -4.29
C GLN A 146 -8.25 8.57 -3.41
N ARG A 147 -9.35 9.20 -2.99
CA ARG A 147 -10.42 8.52 -2.25
C ARG A 147 -11.08 7.40 -3.07
N VAL A 148 -11.30 7.60 -4.36
CA VAL A 148 -11.80 6.55 -5.28
C VAL A 148 -10.79 5.42 -5.42
N SER A 149 -9.48 5.72 -5.49
CA SER A 149 -8.41 4.72 -5.51
C SER A 149 -8.40 3.87 -4.23
N PHE A 150 -8.60 4.49 -3.05
CA PHE A 150 -8.77 3.76 -1.80
C PHE A 150 -9.99 2.82 -1.85
N ALA A 151 -11.12 3.30 -2.35
CA ALA A 151 -12.31 2.46 -2.49
C ALA A 151 -12.03 1.25 -3.39
N GLN A 152 -11.37 1.46 -4.53
CA GLN A 152 -10.98 0.38 -5.44
C GLN A 152 -10.05 -0.64 -4.78
N GLY A 153 -9.01 -0.19 -4.07
CA GLY A 153 -8.07 -1.09 -3.39
C GLY A 153 -8.70 -1.89 -2.25
N LEU A 154 -9.83 -1.44 -1.72
CA LEU A 154 -10.55 -2.07 -0.59
C LEU A 154 -11.82 -2.83 -1.00
N ILE A 155 -12.25 -2.75 -2.26
CA ILE A 155 -13.57 -3.21 -2.72
C ILE A 155 -13.82 -4.69 -2.40
N HIS A 156 -12.78 -5.52 -2.49
CA HIS A 156 -12.82 -6.97 -2.24
C HIS A 156 -12.43 -7.35 -0.80
N ASN A 157 -12.35 -6.37 0.11
CA ASN A 157 -12.01 -6.56 1.53
C ASN A 157 -10.73 -7.39 1.77
N PRO A 158 -9.58 -7.01 1.19
CA PRO A 158 -8.34 -7.78 1.27
C PRO A 158 -7.82 -7.91 2.71
N ALA A 159 -7.11 -9.01 3.00
CA ALA A 159 -6.45 -9.21 4.30
C ALA A 159 -5.20 -8.33 4.48
N ASN A 160 -4.56 -7.95 3.38
CA ASN A 160 -3.34 -7.14 3.37
C ASN A 160 -3.54 -5.89 2.51
N LEU A 161 -3.05 -4.75 2.99
CA LEU A 161 -3.21 -3.45 2.30
C LEU A 161 -1.85 -2.79 2.10
N ILE A 162 -1.58 -2.40 0.87
CA ILE A 162 -0.36 -1.71 0.46
C ILE A 162 -0.74 -0.28 0.05
N LEU A 163 -0.15 0.71 0.72
CA LEU A 163 -0.42 2.13 0.53
C LEU A 163 0.86 2.87 0.13
N ASP A 164 0.98 3.23 -1.13
CA ASP A 164 2.15 3.98 -1.62
C ASP A 164 1.87 5.48 -1.54
N GLU A 165 2.56 6.20 -0.63
CA GLU A 165 2.42 7.65 -0.38
C GLU A 165 0.94 8.08 -0.25
N PRO A 166 0.14 7.50 0.67
CA PRO A 166 -1.32 7.61 0.65
C PRO A 166 -1.85 9.03 0.88
N ASN A 167 -1.06 9.91 1.46
CA ASN A 167 -1.44 11.30 1.77
C ASN A 167 -1.14 12.28 0.62
N SER A 168 -0.53 11.83 -0.47
CA SER A 168 -0.16 12.68 -1.60
C SER A 168 -1.39 13.38 -2.20
N GLY A 169 -1.33 14.72 -2.30
CA GLY A 169 -2.38 15.53 -2.91
C GLY A 169 -3.65 15.75 -2.07
N LEU A 170 -3.63 15.37 -0.78
CA LEU A 170 -4.72 15.61 0.17
C LEU A 170 -4.46 16.87 0.99
N ASP A 171 -5.55 17.57 1.36
CA ASP A 171 -5.48 18.66 2.33
C ASP A 171 -5.39 18.14 3.79
N PRO A 172 -5.03 18.99 4.77
CA PRO A 172 -4.85 18.56 6.17
C PRO A 172 -6.07 17.88 6.79
N LEU A 173 -7.28 18.30 6.44
CA LEU A 173 -8.51 17.69 6.96
C LEU A 173 -8.72 16.29 6.39
N GLN A 174 -8.51 16.14 5.08
CA GLN A 174 -8.58 14.85 4.40
C GLN A 174 -7.51 13.88 4.92
N ILE A 175 -6.29 14.36 5.16
CA ILE A 175 -5.22 13.56 5.78
C ILE A 175 -5.65 13.03 7.15
N LYS A 176 -6.25 13.89 7.99
CA LYS A 176 -6.74 13.48 9.32
C LYS A 176 -7.82 12.40 9.22
N GLN A 177 -8.78 12.58 8.31
CA GLN A 177 -9.85 11.60 8.08
C GLN A 177 -9.28 10.26 7.57
N LEU A 178 -8.37 10.32 6.59
CA LEU A 178 -7.73 9.13 6.05
C LEU A 178 -6.91 8.38 7.10
N ARG A 179 -6.16 9.08 7.95
CA ARG A 179 -5.42 8.47 9.07
C ARG A 179 -6.34 7.72 10.02
N THR A 180 -7.49 8.30 10.35
CA THR A 180 -8.50 7.63 11.20
C THR A 180 -8.99 6.36 10.53
N PHE A 181 -9.29 6.41 9.25
CA PHE A 181 -9.75 5.26 8.48
C PHE A 181 -8.67 4.16 8.37
N ILE A 182 -7.41 4.52 8.09
CA ILE A 182 -6.29 3.55 8.07
C ILE A 182 -6.11 2.88 9.43
N LYS A 183 -6.23 3.62 10.55
CA LYS A 183 -6.19 3.05 11.91
C LYS A 183 -7.35 2.08 12.16
N GLU A 184 -8.55 2.38 11.68
CA GLU A 184 -9.69 1.46 11.75
C GLU A 184 -9.41 0.17 10.96
N LEU A 185 -8.93 0.29 9.73
CA LEU A 185 -8.58 -0.85 8.89
C LEU A 185 -7.48 -1.73 9.51
N SER A 186 -6.52 -1.11 10.21
CA SER A 186 -5.43 -1.84 10.85
C SER A 186 -5.88 -2.77 11.99
N GLN A 187 -7.10 -2.64 12.52
CA GLN A 187 -7.61 -3.55 13.53
C GLN A 187 -7.83 -4.98 13.01
N THR A 188 -7.95 -5.13 11.71
CA THR A 188 -8.24 -6.42 11.05
C THR A 188 -7.23 -6.80 9.96
N LYS A 189 -6.49 -5.84 9.43
CA LYS A 189 -5.62 -6.02 8.26
C LYS A 189 -4.14 -5.87 8.61
N ALA A 190 -3.26 -6.48 7.80
CA ALA A 190 -1.84 -6.14 7.76
C ALA A 190 -1.66 -4.97 6.78
N ILE A 191 -1.08 -3.86 7.24
CA ILE A 191 -0.92 -2.66 6.41
C ILE A 191 0.57 -2.32 6.25
N LEU A 192 1.02 -2.21 5.00
CA LEU A 192 2.29 -1.60 4.65
C LEU A 192 2.04 -0.26 4.00
N MET A 193 2.62 0.80 4.52
CA MET A 193 2.58 2.12 3.88
C MET A 193 3.99 2.63 3.59
N SER A 194 4.12 3.44 2.56
CA SER A 194 5.33 4.21 2.28
C SER A 194 5.10 5.69 2.57
N THR A 195 6.16 6.37 2.99
CA THR A 195 6.22 7.84 3.01
C THR A 195 7.67 8.31 3.00
N HIS A 196 7.87 9.56 2.61
CA HIS A 196 9.14 10.27 2.78
C HIS A 196 9.07 11.32 3.91
N ILE A 197 7.93 11.41 4.61
CA ILE A 197 7.64 12.41 5.65
C ILE A 197 7.70 11.76 7.04
N LEU A 198 8.69 12.13 7.85
CA LEU A 198 8.92 11.61 9.20
C LEU A 198 7.68 11.70 10.09
N SER A 199 7.03 12.87 10.13
CA SER A 199 5.85 13.08 10.97
C SER A 199 4.66 12.18 10.59
N GLU A 200 4.55 11.76 9.34
CA GLU A 200 3.53 10.80 8.91
C GLU A 200 3.82 9.41 9.44
N ALA A 201 5.07 8.97 9.32
CA ALA A 201 5.49 7.67 9.83
C ALA A 201 5.21 7.55 11.34
N VAL A 202 5.64 8.51 12.15
CA VAL A 202 5.45 8.50 13.61
C VAL A 202 3.97 8.51 14.01
N ASN A 203 3.13 9.30 13.33
CA ASN A 203 1.73 9.48 13.74
C ASN A 203 0.82 8.27 13.43
N LEU A 204 1.21 7.43 12.47
CA LEU A 204 0.34 6.35 11.97
C LEU A 204 0.81 4.95 12.33
N THR A 205 2.12 4.76 12.52
CA THR A 205 2.68 3.40 12.47
C THR A 205 3.23 2.94 13.80
N SER A 206 3.21 1.63 14.01
CA SER A 206 3.82 0.97 15.17
C SER A 206 5.23 0.45 14.88
N GLU A 207 5.57 0.30 13.59
CA GLU A 207 6.87 -0.19 13.15
C GLU A 207 7.33 0.61 11.93
N ILE A 208 8.56 1.14 11.98
CA ILE A 208 9.14 1.91 10.90
C ILE A 208 10.43 1.22 10.44
N TYR A 209 10.54 1.06 9.12
CA TYR A 209 11.75 0.64 8.45
C TYR A 209 12.26 1.78 7.58
N ILE A 210 13.46 2.24 7.84
CA ILE A 210 14.13 3.26 7.05
C ILE A 210 14.78 2.58 5.86
N ILE A 211 14.47 3.07 4.64
CA ILE A 211 15.05 2.53 3.41
C ILE A 211 15.99 3.52 2.77
N LYS A 212 17.22 3.07 2.45
CA LYS A 212 18.25 3.83 1.74
C LYS A 212 18.94 2.93 0.72
N LYS A 213 19.03 3.36 -0.53
CA LYS A 213 19.70 2.64 -1.63
C LYS A 213 19.31 1.15 -1.69
N GLY A 214 18.03 0.84 -1.48
CA GLY A 214 17.49 -0.52 -1.53
C GLY A 214 17.73 -1.39 -0.31
N LYS A 215 18.40 -0.91 0.72
CA LYS A 215 18.57 -1.60 2.01
C LYS A 215 17.60 -1.06 3.03
N ILE A 216 17.08 -1.91 3.92
CA ILE A 216 16.18 -1.49 5.01
C ILE A 216 16.84 -1.68 6.37
N VAL A 217 16.55 -0.75 7.29
CA VAL A 217 16.93 -0.83 8.69
C VAL A 217 15.70 -0.56 9.54
N LYS A 218 15.40 -1.42 10.50
CA LYS A 218 14.29 -1.19 11.44
C LYS A 218 14.67 -0.07 12.39
N ALA A 219 13.84 0.97 12.50
CA ALA A 219 14.01 2.02 13.49
C ALA A 219 13.92 1.46 14.92
N LYS A 220 14.82 1.88 15.80
CA LYS A 220 14.94 1.40 17.17
C LYS A 220 14.10 2.21 18.13
N ASP A 221 14.06 3.53 17.92
CA ASP A 221 13.39 4.48 18.81
C ASP A 221 12.56 5.49 18.01
N LEU A 222 11.25 5.39 18.13
CA LEU A 222 10.33 6.31 17.45
C LEU A 222 10.39 7.73 18.03
N GLN A 223 10.84 7.91 19.28
CA GLN A 223 11.01 9.24 19.88
C GLN A 223 12.25 9.96 19.34
N ASN A 224 13.26 9.22 18.90
CA ASN A 224 14.51 9.74 18.33
C ASN A 224 14.64 9.46 16.83
N LEU A 225 13.51 9.20 16.15
CA LEU A 225 13.47 8.77 14.75
C LEU A 225 14.18 9.76 13.80
N GLU A 226 14.10 11.06 14.06
CA GLU A 226 14.70 12.08 13.21
C GLU A 226 16.23 11.96 13.20
N ASN A 227 16.86 11.83 14.37
CA ASN A 227 18.31 11.65 14.45
C ASN A 227 18.75 10.31 13.83
N GLU A 228 18.02 9.23 14.14
CA GLU A 228 18.31 7.90 13.54
C GLU A 228 18.19 7.93 12.01
N TYR A 229 17.18 8.64 11.49
CA TYR A 229 17.00 8.82 10.04
C TYR A 229 18.18 9.59 9.44
N LEU A 230 18.60 10.70 10.06
CA LEU A 230 19.74 11.49 9.59
C LEU A 230 21.03 10.68 9.61
N GLU A 231 21.33 9.99 10.71
CA GLU A 231 22.50 9.11 10.81
C GLU A 231 22.53 8.06 9.70
N ILE A 232 21.39 7.40 9.43
CA ILE A 232 21.30 6.43 8.34
C ILE A 232 21.49 7.10 6.98
N MET A 233 20.94 8.33 6.79
CA MET A 233 21.06 9.02 5.50
C MET A 233 22.46 9.59 5.25
N GLU A 234 23.21 9.96 6.27
CA GLU A 234 24.57 10.50 6.16
C GLU A 234 25.62 9.40 6.00
N ASN A 235 25.45 8.24 6.63
CA ASN A 235 26.39 7.12 6.49
C ASN A 235 26.46 6.62 5.04
N GLU A 236 27.61 6.74 4.40
CA GLU A 236 27.83 6.38 2.97
C GLU A 236 27.80 4.86 2.65
N ASN A 237 27.59 3.96 3.61
CA ASN A 237 27.67 2.51 3.47
C ASN A 237 26.33 1.82 3.16
#